data_9308c7e7fb22560b83acc9729e93c07b
#
_entry.id   9308c7e7fb22560b83acc9729e93c07b
#
_cell.length_a   1.000
_cell.length_b   1.000
_cell.length_c   1.000
_cell.angle_alpha   90.00
_cell.angle_beta   90.00
_cell.angle_gamma   90.00
#
_symmetry.space_group_name_H-M   'P 1'
#
loop_
_entity.id
_entity.type
_entity.pdbx_description
1 polymer ?
#
loop_
_entity_poly.entity_id
_entity_poly.type
_entity_poly.pdbx_seq_one_letter_code
_entity_poly.pdbx_strand_id
1 'polypeptide(L)'
;MEHIEEVKKAIKSIRSIITLAMEESSPKQHVFKNLNTIEKEIAELEKIQNYTKASTTSTKEEPKKEMVNHPLHYQGLEVNGTNVECIEAMEGLKGWYNTAIFCELNAFKYNWRVGEKDMIPQELGKIAWYGDKAKELWQKALRWVYPKNGHKYAIVNQGVTRMKNPTTKEWTDAIIYTDGKGFYVREASEFNKKFKLEE
;
A
#
# COMPACT_ATOMS: atom_id res chain seq x y z
N MET A 1 16.27 -3.21 -19.69
CA MET A 1 15.84 -1.91 -20.28
C MET A 1 14.37 -1.61 -19.98
N GLU A 2 13.48 -2.58 -20.14
CA GLU A 2 12.05 -2.42 -19.90
C GLU A 2 11.72 -1.88 -18.50
N HIS A 3 12.31 -2.45 -17.45
CA HIS A 3 12.11 -1.99 -16.06
C HIS A 3 12.59 -0.55 -15.79
N ILE A 4 13.66 -0.09 -16.41
CA ILE A 4 14.14 1.29 -16.24
C ILE A 4 13.15 2.28 -16.85
N GLU A 5 12.59 1.97 -18.01
CA GLU A 5 11.58 2.81 -18.65
C GLU A 5 10.27 2.85 -17.85
N GLU A 6 9.87 1.72 -17.25
CA GLU A 6 8.73 1.66 -16.34
C GLU A 6 8.94 2.56 -15.10
N VAL A 7 10.13 2.53 -14.49
CA VAL A 7 10.47 3.38 -13.34
C VAL A 7 10.46 4.86 -13.73
N LYS A 8 11.01 5.24 -14.88
CA LYS A 8 10.95 6.62 -15.39
C LYS A 8 9.51 7.09 -15.61
N LYS A 9 8.66 6.22 -16.14
CA LYS A 9 7.23 6.50 -16.33
C LYS A 9 6.52 6.71 -15.00
N ALA A 10 6.82 5.87 -13.99
CA ALA A 10 6.28 6.00 -12.64
C ALA A 10 6.72 7.32 -11.98
N ILE A 11 7.98 7.70 -12.07
CA ILE A 11 8.50 8.98 -11.54
C ILE A 11 7.76 10.16 -12.17
N LYS A 12 7.54 10.14 -13.50
CA LYS A 12 6.80 11.18 -14.19
C LYS A 12 5.35 11.30 -13.69
N SER A 13 4.69 10.17 -13.45
CA SER A 13 3.33 10.13 -12.89
C SER A 13 3.28 10.68 -11.47
N ILE A 14 4.24 10.30 -10.61
CA ILE A 14 4.36 10.79 -9.23
C ILE A 14 4.55 12.32 -9.23
N ARG A 15 5.42 12.86 -10.09
CA ARG A 15 5.62 14.32 -10.22
C ARG A 15 4.33 15.04 -10.58
N SER A 16 3.57 14.52 -11.54
CA SER A 16 2.28 15.09 -11.94
C SER A 16 1.29 15.13 -10.78
N ILE A 17 1.16 14.03 -10.05
CA ILE A 17 0.24 13.93 -8.91
C ILE A 17 0.62 14.93 -7.81
N ILE A 18 1.90 15.01 -7.45
CA ILE A 18 2.39 15.93 -6.40
C ILE A 18 2.20 17.39 -6.84
N THR A 19 2.44 17.70 -8.11
CA THR A 19 2.25 19.05 -8.64
C THR A 19 0.79 19.49 -8.55
N LEU A 20 -0.15 18.58 -8.79
CA LEU A 20 -1.59 18.87 -8.79
C LEU A 20 -2.20 18.85 -7.39
N ALA A 21 -1.70 18.00 -6.50
CA ALA A 21 -2.35 17.70 -5.22
C ALA A 21 -1.78 18.47 -4.02
N MET A 22 -0.60 19.07 -4.14
CA MET A 22 0.08 19.69 -3.00
C MET A 22 0.39 21.17 -3.30
N GLU A 23 0.06 22.03 -2.33
CA GLU A 23 0.56 23.41 -2.32
C GLU A 23 2.08 23.46 -2.15
N GLU A 24 2.71 24.60 -2.44
CA GLU A 24 4.14 24.84 -2.22
C GLU A 24 4.47 24.72 -0.73
N SER A 25 5.00 23.57 -0.34
CA SER A 25 5.28 23.20 1.03
C SER A 25 6.64 22.49 1.17
N SER A 26 7.21 22.50 2.38
CA SER A 26 8.45 21.79 2.68
C SER A 26 8.40 20.27 2.31
N PRO A 27 7.31 19.54 2.60
CA PRO A 27 7.16 18.15 2.14
C PRO A 27 7.22 17.98 0.62
N LYS A 28 6.58 18.87 -0.14
CA LYS A 28 6.64 18.85 -1.62
C LYS A 28 8.08 19.00 -2.14
N GLN A 29 8.81 19.95 -1.58
CA GLN A 29 10.21 20.18 -1.95
C GLN A 29 11.09 18.97 -1.62
N HIS A 30 10.87 18.33 -0.48
CA HIS A 30 11.60 17.12 -0.08
C HIS A 30 11.36 15.96 -1.07
N VAL A 31 10.11 15.72 -1.45
CA VAL A 31 9.77 14.66 -2.44
C VAL A 31 10.38 14.96 -3.80
N PHE A 32 10.35 16.21 -4.28
CA PHE A 32 11.00 16.58 -5.54
C PHE A 32 12.52 16.41 -5.49
N LYS A 33 13.16 16.73 -4.36
CA LYS A 33 14.60 16.48 -4.17
C LYS A 33 14.92 15.00 -4.30
N ASN A 34 14.12 14.12 -3.68
CA ASN A 34 14.32 12.67 -3.75
C ASN A 34 14.09 12.14 -5.18
N LEU A 35 13.05 12.61 -5.89
CA LEU A 35 12.81 12.25 -7.28
C LEU A 35 13.98 12.67 -8.19
N ASN A 36 14.58 13.84 -7.98
CA ASN A 36 15.77 14.28 -8.71
C ASN A 36 16.98 13.37 -8.45
N THR A 37 17.15 12.92 -7.20
CA THR A 37 18.23 11.99 -6.83
C THR A 37 18.04 10.66 -7.54
N ILE A 38 16.83 10.10 -7.53
CA ILE A 38 16.49 8.84 -8.21
C ILE A 38 16.75 8.95 -9.73
N GLU A 39 16.38 10.06 -10.36
CA GLU A 39 16.63 10.26 -11.80
C GLU A 39 18.13 10.28 -12.14
N LYS A 40 18.96 10.89 -11.29
CA LYS A 40 20.43 10.87 -11.45
C LYS A 40 21.01 9.47 -11.35
N GLU A 41 20.58 8.71 -10.36
CA GLU A 41 21.03 7.33 -10.13
C GLU A 41 20.61 6.40 -11.28
N ILE A 42 19.40 6.57 -11.82
CA ILE A 42 18.95 5.84 -13.00
C ILE A 42 19.86 6.15 -14.19
N ALA A 43 20.23 7.41 -14.41
CA ALA A 43 21.13 7.80 -15.49
C ALA A 43 22.53 7.18 -15.34
N GLU A 44 23.05 7.06 -14.12
CA GLU A 44 24.31 6.36 -13.85
C GLU A 44 24.20 4.84 -14.08
N LEU A 45 23.10 4.22 -13.64
CA LEU A 45 22.85 2.78 -13.90
C LEU A 45 22.75 2.48 -15.40
N GLU A 46 22.15 3.35 -16.19
CA GLU A 46 22.09 3.21 -17.65
C GLU A 46 23.50 3.27 -18.27
N LYS A 47 24.37 4.16 -17.81
CA LYS A 47 25.77 4.19 -18.25
C LYS A 47 26.51 2.90 -17.92
N ILE A 48 26.35 2.39 -16.69
CA ILE A 48 26.98 1.14 -16.24
C ILE A 48 26.47 -0.05 -17.08
N GLN A 49 25.15 -0.14 -17.32
CA GLN A 49 24.58 -1.20 -18.17
C GLN A 49 25.08 -1.16 -19.62
N ASN A 50 25.29 0.02 -20.16
CA ASN A 50 25.85 0.19 -21.51
C ASN A 50 27.34 -0.19 -21.54
N TYR A 51 28.09 0.02 -20.43
CA TYR A 51 29.49 -0.38 -20.29
C TYR A 51 29.64 -1.91 -20.15
N THR A 52 28.76 -2.55 -19.36
CA THR A 52 28.78 -4.02 -19.14
C THR A 52 28.34 -4.81 -20.37
N LYS A 53 27.48 -4.27 -21.24
CA LYS A 53 27.14 -4.87 -22.53
C LYS A 53 28.32 -4.96 -23.50
N ALA A 54 29.33 -4.11 -23.31
CA ALA A 54 30.57 -4.12 -24.12
C ALA A 54 31.63 -5.13 -23.57
N SER A 55 31.41 -5.72 -22.40
CA SER A 55 32.43 -6.47 -21.63
C SER A 55 31.93 -7.80 -21.08
N THR A 56 31.09 -8.57 -21.79
CA THR A 56 30.56 -9.82 -21.24
C THR A 56 31.37 -11.03 -21.66
N THR A 57 32.23 -11.54 -20.75
CA THR A 57 32.59 -12.94 -20.69
C THR A 57 32.40 -13.44 -19.26
N SER A 58 31.42 -14.34 -19.11
CA SER A 58 31.23 -15.38 -18.07
C SER A 58 31.65 -15.09 -16.62
N THR A 59 30.68 -14.92 -15.74
CA THR A 59 30.77 -15.34 -14.34
C THR A 59 29.41 -15.85 -13.86
N LYS A 60 29.40 -17.02 -13.20
CA LYS A 60 28.22 -17.66 -12.61
C LYS A 60 27.59 -16.71 -11.55
N GLU A 61 26.32 -16.32 -11.74
CA GLU A 61 25.56 -15.58 -10.72
C GLU A 61 25.14 -16.53 -9.58
N GLU A 62 25.51 -16.17 -8.35
CA GLU A 62 24.84 -16.73 -7.16
C GLU A 62 23.36 -16.25 -7.15
N PRO A 63 22.40 -17.07 -6.67
CA PRO A 63 21.00 -16.67 -6.63
C PRO A 63 20.82 -15.42 -5.75
N LYS A 64 20.40 -14.31 -6.35
CA LYS A 64 20.10 -13.07 -5.64
C LYS A 64 19.00 -13.35 -4.61
N LYS A 65 19.32 -13.12 -3.32
CA LYS A 65 18.37 -13.27 -2.22
C LYS A 65 17.16 -12.35 -2.47
N GLU A 66 15.98 -12.93 -2.55
CA GLU A 66 14.73 -12.15 -2.69
C GLU A 66 14.53 -11.27 -1.45
N MET A 67 14.48 -9.96 -1.65
CA MET A 67 14.45 -8.96 -0.57
C MET A 67 13.22 -8.06 -0.63
N VAL A 68 12.38 -8.20 -1.65
CA VAL A 68 11.26 -7.30 -1.91
C VAL A 68 9.91 -8.02 -1.82
N ASN A 69 9.68 -9.06 -2.65
CA ASN A 69 8.36 -9.67 -2.76
C ASN A 69 8.09 -10.68 -1.62
N HIS A 70 9.01 -11.62 -1.40
CA HIS A 70 8.87 -12.68 -0.38
C HIS A 70 10.16 -12.85 0.43
N PRO A 71 10.61 -11.83 1.20
CA PRO A 71 11.81 -11.96 2.02
C PRO A 71 11.66 -13.10 3.02
N LEU A 72 12.71 -13.91 3.18
CA LEU A 72 12.70 -15.09 4.07
C LEU A 72 12.23 -14.80 5.51
N HIS A 73 12.49 -13.60 6.02
CA HIS A 73 12.09 -13.18 7.36
C HIS A 73 10.59 -12.80 7.48
N TYR A 74 9.86 -12.73 6.35
CA TYR A 74 8.40 -12.60 6.32
C TYR A 74 7.71 -13.91 5.94
N GLN A 75 8.47 -14.94 5.57
CA GLN A 75 7.94 -16.29 5.39
C GLN A 75 7.50 -16.78 6.77
N GLY A 76 6.20 -16.87 6.92
CA GLY A 76 5.55 -16.99 8.20
C GLY A 76 5.59 -18.37 8.81
N LEU A 77 4.73 -18.52 9.80
CA LEU A 77 4.48 -19.76 10.49
C LEU A 77 3.71 -20.72 9.57
N GLU A 78 4.14 -21.97 9.54
CA GLU A 78 3.34 -23.04 8.95
C GLU A 78 2.11 -23.29 9.82
N VAL A 79 0.93 -23.00 9.30
CA VAL A 79 -0.36 -23.26 9.96
C VAL A 79 -1.10 -24.30 9.12
N ASN A 80 -1.33 -25.46 9.71
CA ASN A 80 -2.01 -26.60 9.07
C ASN A 80 -1.41 -27.00 7.68
N GLY A 81 -0.09 -27.01 7.57
CA GLY A 81 0.61 -27.34 6.33
C GLY A 81 0.63 -26.22 5.26
N THR A 82 0.18 -25.03 5.62
CA THR A 82 0.21 -23.84 4.73
C THR A 82 1.11 -22.78 5.34
N ASN A 83 2.06 -22.27 4.57
CA ASN A 83 2.86 -21.11 4.96
C ASN A 83 1.98 -19.85 4.87
N VAL A 84 1.80 -19.18 6.01
CA VAL A 84 1.07 -17.93 6.12
C VAL A 84 2.06 -16.77 6.20
N GLU A 85 2.04 -15.86 5.24
CA GLU A 85 2.88 -14.68 5.28
C GLU A 85 2.42 -13.68 6.34
N CYS A 86 3.36 -12.86 6.83
CA CYS A 86 3.07 -11.84 7.85
C CYS A 86 1.91 -10.91 7.42
N ILE A 87 1.85 -10.54 6.14
CA ILE A 87 0.78 -9.67 5.62
C ILE A 87 -0.58 -10.36 5.62
N GLU A 88 -0.63 -11.66 5.33
CA GLU A 88 -1.87 -12.46 5.37
C GLU A 88 -2.37 -12.63 6.83
N ALA A 89 -1.44 -12.85 7.75
CA ALA A 89 -1.77 -12.86 9.18
C ALA A 89 -2.35 -11.50 9.65
N MET A 90 -1.81 -10.38 9.15
CA MET A 90 -2.36 -9.04 9.41
C MET A 90 -3.77 -8.87 8.82
N GLU A 91 -4.01 -9.37 7.61
CA GLU A 91 -5.35 -9.37 6.98
C GLU A 91 -6.36 -10.12 7.86
N GLY A 92 -5.98 -11.31 8.35
CA GLY A 92 -6.83 -12.10 9.24
C GLY A 92 -7.09 -11.44 10.60
N LEU A 93 -6.07 -10.79 11.18
CA LEU A 93 -6.14 -10.19 12.52
C LEU A 93 -6.82 -8.80 12.52
N LYS A 94 -6.55 -7.98 11.52
CA LYS A 94 -6.96 -6.56 11.50
C LYS A 94 -7.91 -6.19 10.37
N GLY A 95 -8.17 -7.13 9.46
CA GLY A 95 -9.02 -6.93 8.28
C GLY A 95 -8.36 -6.11 7.18
N TRP A 96 -8.97 -6.14 6.02
CA TRP A 96 -8.41 -5.54 4.79
C TRP A 96 -8.20 -4.03 4.90
N TYR A 97 -9.15 -3.29 5.48
CA TYR A 97 -9.03 -1.84 5.65
C TYR A 97 -7.77 -1.46 6.43
N ASN A 98 -7.59 -2.01 7.63
CA ASN A 98 -6.45 -1.65 8.49
C ASN A 98 -5.11 -2.11 7.89
N THR A 99 -5.11 -3.26 7.21
CA THR A 99 -3.91 -3.75 6.51
C THR A 99 -3.59 -2.90 5.28
N ALA A 100 -4.60 -2.36 4.57
CA ALA A 100 -4.38 -1.40 3.49
C ALA A 100 -3.69 -0.12 4.01
N ILE A 101 -4.18 0.45 5.11
CA ILE A 101 -3.55 1.62 5.76
C ILE A 101 -2.10 1.30 6.18
N PHE A 102 -1.84 0.12 6.75
CA PHE A 102 -0.48 -0.31 7.05
C PHE A 102 0.41 -0.32 5.81
N CYS A 103 -0.08 -0.83 4.68
CA CYS A 103 0.67 -0.85 3.42
C CYS A 103 0.93 0.57 2.90
N GLU A 104 -0.04 1.47 2.92
CA GLU A 104 0.13 2.88 2.54
C GLU A 104 1.22 3.57 3.38
N LEU A 105 1.17 3.39 4.69
CA LEU A 105 2.17 3.96 5.60
C LEU A 105 3.57 3.38 5.36
N ASN A 106 3.71 2.10 4.99
CA ASN A 106 4.99 1.52 4.61
C ASN A 106 5.48 2.05 3.26
N ALA A 107 4.62 2.16 2.25
CA ALA A 107 4.99 2.79 0.99
C ALA A 107 5.50 4.23 1.20
N PHE A 108 4.79 5.02 2.01
CA PHE A 108 5.21 6.37 2.42
C PHE A 108 6.57 6.36 3.13
N LYS A 109 6.77 5.48 4.12
CA LYS A 109 8.03 5.36 4.87
C LYS A 109 9.22 5.05 3.94
N TYR A 110 9.06 4.11 3.00
CA TYR A 110 10.12 3.79 2.05
C TYR A 110 10.40 4.93 1.07
N ASN A 111 9.36 5.62 0.61
CA ASN A 111 9.53 6.81 -0.23
C ASN A 111 10.24 7.95 0.51
N TRP A 112 9.96 8.13 1.80
CA TRP A 112 10.57 9.17 2.63
C TRP A 112 12.09 9.00 2.77
N ARG A 113 12.56 7.75 2.91
CA ARG A 113 13.97 7.43 3.19
C ARG A 113 14.74 6.88 1.99
N VAL A 114 14.19 6.98 0.79
CA VAL A 114 14.79 6.41 -0.42
C VAL A 114 16.22 6.90 -0.63
N GLY A 115 17.17 5.97 -0.77
CA GLY A 115 18.60 6.25 -0.92
C GLY A 115 19.38 6.50 0.37
N GLU A 116 18.73 6.46 1.54
CA GLU A 116 19.41 6.68 2.83
C GLU A 116 19.83 5.38 3.54
N LYS A 117 19.12 4.28 3.32
CA LYS A 117 19.35 3.02 4.05
C LYS A 117 19.72 1.85 3.16
N ASP A 118 18.88 1.54 2.19
CA ASP A 118 19.05 0.41 1.29
C ASP A 118 19.36 0.94 -0.13
N MET A 119 19.77 0.05 -1.04
CA MET A 119 19.97 0.43 -2.43
C MET A 119 18.64 0.95 -3.05
N ILE A 120 18.72 2.04 -3.81
CA ILE A 120 17.55 2.70 -4.41
C ILE A 120 16.63 1.73 -5.15
N PRO A 121 17.11 0.83 -6.04
CA PRO A 121 16.23 -0.13 -6.71
C PRO A 121 15.45 -1.03 -5.74
N GLN A 122 16.06 -1.41 -4.62
CA GLN A 122 15.41 -2.22 -3.59
C GLN A 122 14.33 -1.44 -2.85
N GLU A 123 14.58 -0.17 -2.50
CA GLU A 123 13.58 0.67 -1.84
C GLU A 123 12.42 1.00 -2.78
N LEU A 124 12.69 1.28 -4.06
CA LEU A 124 11.65 1.46 -5.07
C LEU A 124 10.78 0.21 -5.25
N GLY A 125 11.40 -0.99 -5.24
CA GLY A 125 10.66 -2.25 -5.26
C GLY A 125 9.72 -2.40 -4.06
N LYS A 126 10.17 -2.03 -2.85
CA LYS A 126 9.33 -2.04 -1.64
C LYS A 126 8.17 -1.04 -1.73
N ILE A 127 8.43 0.16 -2.26
CA ILE A 127 7.38 1.18 -2.47
C ILE A 127 6.31 0.64 -3.41
N ALA A 128 6.71 0.06 -4.55
CA ALA A 128 5.78 -0.52 -5.52
C ALA A 128 4.97 -1.66 -4.90
N TRP A 129 5.62 -2.62 -4.24
CA TRP A 129 4.96 -3.76 -3.62
C TRP A 129 3.91 -3.33 -2.59
N TYR A 130 4.26 -2.43 -1.66
CA TYR A 130 3.31 -1.94 -0.65
C TYR A 130 2.19 -1.11 -1.27
N GLY A 131 2.46 -0.33 -2.33
CA GLY A 131 1.45 0.42 -3.06
C GLY A 131 0.44 -0.47 -3.76
N ASP A 132 0.91 -1.49 -4.46
CA ASP A 132 0.05 -2.46 -5.15
C ASP A 132 -0.77 -3.29 -4.15
N LYS A 133 -0.15 -3.73 -3.05
CA LYS A 133 -0.85 -4.45 -1.98
C LYS A 133 -1.92 -3.58 -1.30
N ALA A 134 -1.64 -2.32 -1.05
CA ALA A 134 -2.64 -1.38 -0.52
C ALA A 134 -3.84 -1.26 -1.47
N LYS A 135 -3.60 -1.11 -2.76
CA LYS A 135 -4.66 -1.04 -3.78
C LYS A 135 -5.52 -2.31 -3.82
N GLU A 136 -4.90 -3.49 -3.80
CA GLU A 136 -5.60 -4.78 -3.72
C GLU A 136 -6.51 -4.84 -2.49
N LEU A 137 -5.95 -4.49 -1.32
CA LEU A 137 -6.66 -4.54 -0.04
C LEU A 137 -7.81 -3.54 0.03
N TRP A 138 -7.65 -2.33 -0.54
CA TRP A 138 -8.75 -1.37 -0.67
C TRP A 138 -9.88 -1.91 -1.54
N GLN A 139 -9.56 -2.58 -2.66
CA GLN A 139 -10.58 -3.21 -3.50
C GLN A 139 -11.35 -4.31 -2.74
N LYS A 140 -10.64 -5.11 -1.94
CA LYS A 140 -11.27 -6.12 -1.06
C LYS A 140 -12.10 -5.51 0.06
N ALA A 141 -11.67 -4.37 0.62
CA ALA A 141 -12.35 -3.71 1.74
C ALA A 141 -13.63 -2.99 1.33
N LEU A 142 -13.65 -2.36 0.14
CA LEU A 142 -14.77 -1.57 -0.38
C LEU A 142 -15.86 -2.47 -0.99
N ARG A 143 -16.49 -3.31 -0.18
CA ARG A 143 -17.47 -4.32 -0.57
C ARG A 143 -18.91 -4.02 -0.14
N TRP A 144 -19.12 -3.07 0.75
CA TRP A 144 -20.43 -2.76 1.28
C TRP A 144 -21.07 -1.66 0.46
N VAL A 145 -22.11 -1.98 -0.28
CA VAL A 145 -22.82 -1.04 -1.17
C VAL A 145 -24.02 -0.48 -0.46
N TYR A 146 -24.17 0.85 -0.47
CA TYR A 146 -25.43 1.49 -0.10
C TYR A 146 -26.32 1.65 -1.33
N PRO A 147 -27.42 0.86 -1.48
CA PRO A 147 -28.15 0.80 -2.74
C PRO A 147 -28.78 2.11 -3.21
N LYS A 148 -29.01 3.05 -2.28
CA LYS A 148 -29.65 4.34 -2.63
C LYS A 148 -28.75 5.26 -3.46
N ASN A 149 -27.42 5.16 -3.30
CA ASN A 149 -26.46 6.00 -4.02
C ASN A 149 -25.40 5.19 -4.79
N GLY A 150 -25.39 3.87 -4.65
CA GLY A 150 -24.41 2.99 -5.29
C GLY A 150 -22.98 3.10 -4.76
N HIS A 151 -22.74 3.90 -3.72
CA HIS A 151 -21.40 4.05 -3.16
C HIS A 151 -20.96 2.81 -2.39
N LYS A 152 -19.66 2.53 -2.48
CA LYS A 152 -19.00 1.43 -1.78
C LYS A 152 -18.32 1.92 -0.50
N TYR A 153 -18.36 1.09 0.51
CA TYR A 153 -17.83 1.40 1.84
C TYR A 153 -17.02 0.21 2.37
N ALA A 154 -16.02 0.53 3.17
CA ALA A 154 -15.22 -0.44 3.93
C ALA A 154 -15.63 -0.40 5.39
N ILE A 155 -15.73 -1.56 6.04
CA ILE A 155 -15.85 -1.62 7.51
C ILE A 155 -14.47 -1.42 8.12
N VAL A 156 -14.39 -0.51 9.08
CA VAL A 156 -13.14 -0.09 9.74
C VAL A 156 -12.87 -0.90 11.00
N ASN A 157 -13.91 -1.13 11.82
CA ASN A 157 -13.76 -1.81 13.09
C ASN A 157 -13.67 -3.32 12.95
N GLN A 158 -12.75 -3.91 13.70
CA GLN A 158 -12.67 -5.35 13.93
C GLN A 158 -13.21 -5.64 15.33
N GLY A 159 -14.17 -6.57 15.42
CA GLY A 159 -14.82 -6.92 16.69
C GLY A 159 -15.98 -6.00 17.06
N VAL A 160 -16.42 -6.09 18.30
CA VAL A 160 -17.60 -5.37 18.80
C VAL A 160 -17.27 -3.90 19.07
N THR A 161 -17.97 -3.02 18.36
CA THR A 161 -17.98 -1.58 18.66
C THR A 161 -19.35 -1.22 19.20
N ARG A 162 -19.42 -0.36 20.19
CA ARG A 162 -20.67 0.08 20.79
C ARG A 162 -20.85 1.58 20.68
N MET A 163 -22.07 1.99 20.43
CA MET A 163 -22.49 3.39 20.49
C MET A 163 -23.64 3.55 21.49
N LYS A 164 -23.70 4.69 22.17
CA LYS A 164 -24.83 5.04 23.01
C LYS A 164 -25.95 5.61 22.16
N ASN A 165 -27.10 4.96 22.16
CA ASN A 165 -28.28 5.46 21.42
C ASN A 165 -28.68 6.81 22.00
N PRO A 166 -28.81 7.86 21.19
CA PRO A 166 -29.12 9.20 21.69
C PRO A 166 -30.51 9.32 22.28
N THR A 167 -31.45 8.47 21.88
CA THR A 167 -32.83 8.48 22.32
C THR A 167 -33.04 7.62 23.58
N THR A 168 -32.69 6.32 23.50
CA THR A 168 -32.95 5.38 24.61
C THR A 168 -31.87 5.42 25.69
N LYS A 169 -30.71 6.05 25.40
CA LYS A 169 -29.52 6.08 26.29
C LYS A 169 -28.89 4.72 26.55
N GLU A 170 -29.32 3.68 25.86
CA GLU A 170 -28.76 2.33 25.94
C GLU A 170 -27.54 2.17 25.00
N TRP A 171 -26.68 1.22 25.34
CA TRP A 171 -25.54 0.86 24.49
C TRP A 171 -25.99 -0.18 23.46
N THR A 172 -25.78 0.13 22.18
CA THR A 172 -26.09 -0.75 21.05
C THR A 172 -24.83 -1.06 20.25
N ASP A 173 -24.81 -2.21 19.59
CA ASP A 173 -23.71 -2.58 18.71
C ASP A 173 -23.70 -1.66 17.47
N ALA A 174 -22.51 -1.25 17.05
CA ALA A 174 -22.31 -0.28 15.98
C ALA A 174 -21.29 -0.77 14.95
N ILE A 175 -21.45 -0.30 13.73
CA ILE A 175 -20.48 -0.46 12.65
C ILE A 175 -19.85 0.90 12.36
N ILE A 176 -18.51 0.95 12.34
CA ILE A 176 -17.74 2.08 11.84
C ILE A 176 -17.33 1.74 10.40
N TYR A 177 -17.65 2.62 9.46
CA TYR A 177 -17.39 2.40 8.05
C TYR A 177 -16.93 3.69 7.37
N THR A 178 -16.28 3.56 6.21
CA THR A 178 -15.72 4.68 5.46
C THR A 178 -15.91 4.48 3.95
N ASP A 179 -16.02 5.59 3.23
CA ASP A 179 -15.94 5.66 1.77
C ASP A 179 -14.54 6.13 1.29
N GLY A 180 -13.57 6.18 2.21
CA GLY A 180 -12.23 6.70 1.96
C GLY A 180 -12.09 8.22 2.16
N LYS A 181 -13.21 8.95 2.31
CA LYS A 181 -13.23 10.41 2.54
C LYS A 181 -13.64 10.79 3.96
N GLY A 182 -14.54 10.00 4.54
CA GLY A 182 -15.04 10.24 5.90
C GLY A 182 -15.31 8.96 6.64
N PHE A 183 -15.47 9.08 7.97
CA PHE A 183 -15.85 7.98 8.84
C PHE A 183 -17.29 8.17 9.29
N TYR A 184 -18.03 7.09 9.26
CA TYR A 184 -19.44 7.05 9.61
C TYR A 184 -19.65 5.98 10.68
N VAL A 185 -20.60 6.22 11.59
CA VAL A 185 -21.03 5.26 12.60
C VAL A 185 -22.51 5.00 12.44
N ARG A 186 -22.92 3.76 12.51
CA ARG A 186 -24.32 3.35 12.43
C ARG A 186 -24.57 2.17 13.35
N GLU A 187 -25.76 2.10 13.93
CA GLU A 187 -26.20 0.91 14.64
C GLU A 187 -26.12 -0.31 13.72
N ALA A 188 -25.58 -1.44 14.22
CA ALA A 188 -25.29 -2.63 13.42
C ALA A 188 -26.56 -3.18 12.74
N SER A 189 -27.69 -3.20 13.46
CA SER A 189 -28.99 -3.62 12.93
C SER A 189 -29.47 -2.76 11.76
N GLU A 190 -29.23 -1.45 11.83
CA GLU A 190 -29.60 -0.51 10.77
C GLU A 190 -28.63 -0.59 9.59
N PHE A 191 -27.33 -0.79 9.85
CA PHE A 191 -26.34 -0.98 8.80
C PHE A 191 -26.71 -2.21 7.95
N ASN A 192 -26.91 -3.36 8.59
CA ASN A 192 -27.22 -4.62 7.93
C ASN A 192 -28.54 -4.57 7.11
N LYS A 193 -29.50 -3.71 7.48
CA LYS A 193 -30.72 -3.49 6.71
C LYS A 193 -30.50 -2.63 5.46
N LYS A 194 -29.55 -1.69 5.53
CA LYS A 194 -29.36 -0.66 4.49
C LYS A 194 -28.26 -0.96 3.50
N PHE A 195 -27.25 -1.71 3.90
CA PHE A 195 -26.09 -2.03 3.07
C PHE A 195 -26.16 -3.47 2.58
N LYS A 196 -25.63 -3.70 1.39
CA LYS A 196 -25.49 -5.03 0.79
C LYS A 196 -24.01 -5.34 0.59
N LEU A 197 -23.62 -6.56 0.90
CA LEU A 197 -22.29 -7.06 0.56
C LEU A 197 -22.26 -7.37 -0.93
N GLU A 198 -21.27 -6.83 -1.64
CA GLU A 198 -20.95 -7.19 -3.02
C GLU A 198 -20.07 -8.44 -3.01
N GLU A 199 -20.45 -9.48 -3.71
CA GLU A 199 -19.72 -10.74 -3.86
C GLU A 199 -18.54 -10.62 -4.83
#